data_b0005512b6ccc76c130628e85718cca4
#
_entry.id   b0005512b6ccc76c130628e85718cca4
#
_cell.length_a   1.000
_cell.length_b   1.000
_cell.length_c   1.000
_cell.angle_alpha   90.00
_cell.angle_beta   90.00
_cell.angle_gamma   90.00
#
_symmetry.space_group_name_H-M   'P 1'
#
loop_
_entity.id
_entity.type
_entity.pdbx_description
1 polymer ?
#
loop_
_entity_poly.entity_id
_entity_poly.type
_entity_poly.pdbx_seq_one_letter_code
_entity_poly.pdbx_strand_id
1 'polypeptide(L)'
;MSEENMNSNDEGNTQKNEGVVDKVIKIFEKGWNKQVILYGPPGTSKTYSATIIAARFLAGSDRWDEEKQLEENSYKLAKRLLNDNNIKARYKIVQFHPSYSYEDFVRGITVKPDKENNGITYVTEPKIFEEFCKQARKDEKNGMY
;
A
#
# COMPACT_ATOMS: atom_id res chain seq x y z
N MET A 1 -29.10 27.25 19.08
CA MET A 1 -28.67 27.71 17.75
C MET A 1 -27.17 27.55 17.69
N SER A 2 -26.72 26.55 16.98
CA SER A 2 -25.67 26.41 15.97
C SER A 2 -25.03 25.03 16.04
N GLU A 3 -25.72 24.04 15.52
CA GLU A 3 -25.19 22.71 15.16
C GLU A 3 -25.71 22.37 13.77
N GLU A 4 -25.28 23.10 12.75
CA GLU A 4 -25.52 22.75 11.35
C GLU A 4 -24.49 23.48 10.50
N ASN A 5 -23.28 22.91 10.37
CA ASN A 5 -22.38 23.26 9.25
C ASN A 5 -21.08 22.40 9.17
N MET A 6 -21.13 21.11 9.51
CA MET A 6 -19.95 20.25 9.40
C MET A 6 -20.03 19.12 8.38
N ASN A 7 -21.16 18.91 7.73
CA ASN A 7 -21.37 17.70 6.90
C ASN A 7 -21.25 17.89 5.39
N SER A 8 -21.34 19.08 4.83
CA SER A 8 -21.39 19.24 3.36
C SER A 8 -20.05 19.14 2.63
N ASN A 9 -18.94 19.35 3.32
CA ASN A 9 -17.60 19.27 2.69
C ASN A 9 -17.03 17.86 2.64
N ASP A 10 -17.50 16.96 3.48
CA ASP A 10 -16.96 15.59 3.58
C ASP A 10 -17.61 14.67 2.52
N GLU A 11 -18.90 14.82 2.25
CA GLU A 11 -19.59 14.03 1.23
C GLU A 11 -19.10 14.35 -0.20
N GLY A 12 -18.87 15.61 -0.53
CA GLY A 12 -18.34 16.00 -1.85
C GLY A 12 -16.92 15.51 -2.10
N ASN A 13 -16.11 15.39 -1.05
CA ASN A 13 -14.75 14.87 -1.15
C ASN A 13 -14.73 13.34 -1.26
N THR A 14 -15.65 12.65 -0.62
CA THR A 14 -15.80 11.20 -0.68
C THR A 14 -16.22 10.73 -2.07
N GLN A 15 -17.23 11.35 -2.70
CA GLN A 15 -17.65 11.02 -4.07
C GLN A 15 -16.56 11.28 -5.12
N LYS A 16 -15.79 12.36 -4.98
CA LYS A 16 -14.69 12.67 -5.88
C LYS A 16 -13.53 11.66 -5.75
N ASN A 17 -13.28 11.17 -4.55
CA ASN A 17 -12.27 10.17 -4.28
C ASN A 17 -12.67 8.78 -4.79
N GLU A 18 -13.91 8.39 -4.72
CA GLU A 18 -14.42 7.14 -5.30
C GLU A 18 -14.22 7.11 -6.82
N GLY A 19 -14.47 8.23 -7.51
CA GLY A 19 -14.19 8.31 -8.95
C GLY A 19 -12.72 8.12 -9.36
N VAL A 20 -11.77 8.53 -8.50
CA VAL A 20 -10.33 8.28 -8.72
C VAL A 20 -9.99 6.81 -8.47
N VAL A 21 -10.52 6.22 -7.41
CA VAL A 21 -10.33 4.81 -7.07
C VAL A 21 -10.79 3.91 -8.22
N ASP A 22 -12.02 4.11 -8.71
CA ASP A 22 -12.58 3.31 -9.81
C ASP A 22 -11.77 3.40 -11.09
N LYS A 23 -11.26 4.59 -11.43
CA LYS A 23 -10.39 4.77 -12.59
C LYS A 23 -9.09 3.96 -12.46
N VAL A 24 -8.46 3.98 -11.29
CA VAL A 24 -7.21 3.24 -11.06
C VAL A 24 -7.45 1.73 -11.07
N ILE A 25 -8.51 1.25 -10.44
CA ILE A 25 -8.85 -0.17 -10.45
C ILE A 25 -9.07 -0.66 -11.88
N LYS A 26 -9.83 0.07 -12.71
CA LYS A 26 -10.03 -0.27 -14.13
C LYS A 26 -8.72 -0.31 -14.94
N ILE A 27 -7.73 0.55 -14.61
CA ILE A 27 -6.41 0.53 -15.25
C ILE A 27 -5.67 -0.77 -14.88
N PHE A 28 -5.70 -1.17 -13.62
CA PHE A 28 -5.05 -2.39 -13.15
C PHE A 28 -5.70 -3.66 -13.70
N GLU A 29 -7.04 -3.73 -13.73
CA GLU A 29 -7.80 -4.85 -14.26
C GLU A 29 -7.53 -5.08 -15.76
N LYS A 30 -7.32 -4.01 -16.53
CA LYS A 30 -6.94 -4.09 -17.95
C LYS A 30 -5.50 -4.57 -18.15
N GLY A 31 -4.69 -4.66 -17.12
CA GLY A 31 -3.31 -5.14 -17.17
C GLY A 31 -2.33 -4.24 -17.94
N TRP A 32 -2.74 -3.05 -18.39
CA TRP A 32 -1.94 -2.16 -19.23
C TRP A 32 -0.82 -1.45 -18.47
N ASN A 33 -1.06 -1.16 -17.20
CA ASN A 33 -0.10 -0.47 -16.36
C ASN A 33 -0.19 -0.98 -14.92
N LYS A 34 0.95 -1.26 -14.33
CA LYS A 34 1.06 -1.70 -12.93
C LYS A 34 1.60 -0.61 -12.01
N GLN A 35 1.73 0.61 -12.51
CA GLN A 35 2.26 1.76 -11.77
C GLN A 35 1.31 2.94 -11.91
N VAL A 36 1.00 3.58 -10.79
CA VAL A 36 0.16 4.78 -10.74
C VAL A 36 0.76 5.81 -9.80
N ILE A 37 0.76 7.06 -10.22
CA ILE A 37 1.15 8.20 -9.40
C ILE A 37 -0.09 9.05 -9.10
N LEU A 38 -0.43 9.20 -7.83
CA LEU A 38 -1.46 10.13 -7.36
C LEU A 38 -0.79 11.48 -7.05
N TYR A 39 -1.03 12.46 -7.89
CA TYR A 39 -0.46 13.80 -7.76
C TYR A 39 -1.51 14.82 -7.34
N GLY A 40 -1.11 15.83 -6.54
CA GLY A 40 -1.97 16.92 -6.09
C GLY A 40 -1.45 17.62 -4.84
N PRO A 41 -2.05 18.74 -4.45
CA PRO A 41 -1.63 19.50 -3.26
C PRO A 41 -1.84 18.70 -1.97
N PRO A 42 -1.22 19.11 -0.84
CA PRO A 42 -1.48 18.53 0.46
C PRO A 42 -2.98 18.57 0.81
N GLY A 43 -3.46 17.59 1.57
CA GLY A 43 -4.87 17.52 2.00
C GLY A 43 -5.88 16.99 0.97
N THR A 44 -5.44 16.61 -0.25
CA THR A 44 -6.34 16.08 -1.30
C THR A 44 -6.56 14.55 -1.21
N SER A 45 -6.52 13.98 -0.04
CA SER A 45 -6.85 12.58 0.25
C SER A 45 -6.07 11.54 -0.57
N LYS A 46 -4.85 11.84 -1.04
CA LYS A 46 -4.03 10.90 -1.84
C LYS A 46 -3.76 9.59 -1.12
N THR A 47 -3.29 9.67 0.12
CA THR A 47 -3.02 8.47 0.95
C THR A 47 -4.30 7.70 1.26
N TYR A 48 -5.39 8.40 1.49
CA TYR A 48 -6.73 7.82 1.67
C TYR A 48 -7.13 6.99 0.44
N SER A 49 -7.08 7.59 -0.74
CA SER A 49 -7.39 6.92 -2.01
C SER A 49 -6.44 5.76 -2.31
N ALA A 50 -5.13 5.94 -2.07
CA ALA A 50 -4.14 4.88 -2.26
C ALA A 50 -4.41 3.66 -1.37
N THR A 51 -4.84 3.88 -0.12
CA THR A 51 -5.20 2.80 0.81
C THR A 51 -6.42 2.02 0.31
N ILE A 52 -7.45 2.71 -0.18
CA ILE A 52 -8.64 2.06 -0.74
C ILE A 52 -8.30 1.29 -2.03
N ILE A 53 -7.50 1.89 -2.92
CA ILE A 53 -7.04 1.22 -4.15
C ILE A 53 -6.30 -0.07 -3.82
N ALA A 54 -5.35 -0.03 -2.89
CA ALA A 54 -4.59 -1.20 -2.49
C ALA A 54 -5.50 -2.30 -1.92
N ALA A 55 -6.42 -1.95 -1.03
CA ALA A 55 -7.34 -2.90 -0.43
C ALA A 55 -8.26 -3.55 -1.46
N ARG A 56 -8.88 -2.74 -2.33
CA ARG A 56 -9.80 -3.22 -3.36
C ARG A 56 -9.10 -4.11 -4.39
N PHE A 57 -7.91 -3.70 -4.84
CA PHE A 57 -7.12 -4.48 -5.78
C PHE A 57 -6.69 -5.84 -5.20
N LEU A 58 -6.25 -5.88 -3.94
CA LEU A 58 -5.77 -7.10 -3.29
C LEU A 58 -6.89 -8.04 -2.82
N ALA A 59 -8.04 -7.49 -2.45
CA ALA A 59 -9.21 -8.28 -2.07
C ALA A 59 -9.96 -8.86 -3.28
N GLY A 60 -9.84 -8.21 -4.44
CA GLY A 60 -10.65 -8.47 -5.62
C GLY A 60 -12.00 -7.74 -5.58
N SER A 61 -12.54 -7.44 -6.77
CA SER A 61 -13.78 -6.65 -6.89
C SER A 61 -14.97 -7.32 -6.21
N ASP A 62 -15.14 -8.63 -6.38
CA ASP A 62 -16.26 -9.38 -5.81
C ASP A 62 -16.30 -9.28 -4.28
N ARG A 63 -15.18 -9.61 -3.62
CA ARG A 63 -15.07 -9.51 -2.15
C ARG A 63 -15.22 -8.07 -1.66
N TRP A 64 -14.66 -7.10 -2.37
CA TRP A 64 -14.80 -5.70 -2.01
C TRP A 64 -16.26 -5.26 -2.05
N ASP A 65 -17.00 -5.60 -3.10
CA ASP A 65 -18.38 -5.18 -3.28
C ASP A 65 -19.33 -5.85 -2.28
N GLU A 66 -19.11 -7.13 -1.97
CA GLU A 66 -19.85 -7.84 -0.91
C GLU A 66 -19.64 -7.19 0.47
N GLU A 67 -18.37 -6.92 0.85
CA GLU A 67 -18.06 -6.36 2.15
C GLU A 67 -18.45 -4.88 2.26
N LYS A 68 -18.52 -4.14 1.16
CA LYS A 68 -18.98 -2.74 1.13
C LYS A 68 -20.46 -2.61 1.44
N GLN A 69 -21.26 -3.61 1.20
CA GLN A 69 -22.69 -3.63 1.59
C GLN A 69 -22.86 -3.64 3.12
N LEU A 70 -21.87 -4.11 3.84
CA LEU A 70 -21.87 -4.22 5.30
C LEU A 70 -21.14 -3.05 6.01
N GLU A 71 -20.29 -2.33 5.31
CA GLU A 71 -19.50 -1.22 5.83
C GLU A 71 -19.53 -0.03 4.87
N GLU A 72 -20.31 0.99 5.18
CA GLU A 72 -20.46 2.19 4.34
C GLU A 72 -19.14 2.98 4.18
N ASN A 73 -18.29 3.00 5.22
CA ASN A 73 -17.04 3.73 5.18
C ASN A 73 -15.95 2.93 4.46
N SER A 74 -15.70 3.28 3.18
CA SER A 74 -14.72 2.63 2.31
C SER A 74 -13.30 2.59 2.90
N TYR A 75 -12.89 3.60 3.67
CA TYR A 75 -11.55 3.63 4.28
C TYR A 75 -11.43 2.69 5.48
N LYS A 76 -12.49 2.61 6.29
CA LYS A 76 -12.53 1.67 7.41
C LYS A 76 -12.55 0.23 6.89
N LEU A 77 -13.33 -0.04 5.85
CA LEU A 77 -13.31 -1.30 5.13
C LEU A 77 -11.92 -1.62 4.59
N ALA A 78 -11.29 -0.67 3.89
CA ALA A 78 -9.95 -0.85 3.35
C ALA A 78 -8.92 -1.22 4.43
N LYS A 79 -8.92 -0.52 5.57
CA LYS A 79 -8.03 -0.86 6.69
C LYS A 79 -8.30 -2.25 7.26
N ARG A 80 -9.57 -2.66 7.35
CA ARG A 80 -9.94 -4.00 7.82
C ARG A 80 -9.41 -5.08 6.87
N LEU A 81 -9.63 -4.92 5.57
CA LEU A 81 -9.16 -5.86 4.55
C LEU A 81 -7.64 -5.95 4.48
N LEU A 82 -6.94 -4.82 4.55
CA LEU A 82 -5.47 -4.80 4.55
C LEU A 82 -4.84 -5.43 5.80
N ASN A 83 -5.59 -5.56 6.89
CA ASN A 83 -5.15 -6.29 8.09
C ASN A 83 -5.47 -7.79 8.04
N ASP A 84 -6.22 -8.26 7.06
CA ASP A 84 -6.45 -9.69 6.84
C ASP A 84 -5.12 -10.41 6.58
N ASN A 85 -4.90 -11.55 7.23
CA ASN A 85 -3.65 -12.30 7.15
C ASN A 85 -3.27 -12.70 5.72
N ASN A 86 -4.27 -12.97 4.86
CA ASN A 86 -4.06 -13.34 3.46
C ASN A 86 -3.63 -12.15 2.58
N ILE A 87 -3.94 -10.93 3.00
CA ILE A 87 -3.64 -9.70 2.25
C ILE A 87 -2.42 -8.99 2.82
N LYS A 88 -2.26 -8.99 4.13
CA LYS A 88 -1.24 -8.22 4.85
C LYS A 88 0.19 -8.44 4.36
N ALA A 89 0.52 -9.64 3.95
CA ALA A 89 1.84 -9.98 3.42
C ALA A 89 2.07 -9.48 1.98
N ARG A 90 0.99 -9.14 1.26
CA ARG A 90 0.99 -8.81 -0.17
C ARG A 90 1.05 -7.31 -0.46
N TYR A 91 1.13 -6.47 0.57
CA TYR A 91 1.30 -5.03 0.39
C TYR A 91 2.29 -4.44 1.38
N LYS A 92 2.87 -3.30 1.01
CA LYS A 92 3.76 -2.54 1.88
C LYS A 92 3.57 -1.05 1.62
N ILE A 93 3.43 -0.27 2.69
CA ILE A 93 3.42 1.19 2.62
C ILE A 93 4.77 1.69 3.09
N VAL A 94 5.42 2.51 2.27
CA VAL A 94 6.71 3.13 2.59
C VAL A 94 6.57 4.64 2.44
N GLN A 95 6.98 5.36 3.45
CA GLN A 95 7.06 6.81 3.40
C GLN A 95 8.51 7.23 3.17
N PHE A 96 8.78 7.86 2.04
CA PHE A 96 10.11 8.41 1.75
C PHE A 96 10.31 9.71 2.52
N HIS A 97 11.41 9.77 3.25
CA HIS A 97 11.89 10.96 3.94
C HIS A 97 13.10 11.53 3.17
N PRO A 98 13.40 12.84 3.21
CA PRO A 98 14.56 13.40 2.51
C PRO A 98 15.90 12.74 2.79
N SER A 99 16.08 12.15 3.97
CA SER A 99 17.28 11.38 4.33
C SER A 99 17.19 9.88 4.01
N TYR A 100 16.10 9.42 3.38
CA TYR A 100 15.90 8.01 3.04
C TYR A 100 16.69 7.68 1.78
N SER A 101 17.74 6.88 1.91
CA SER A 101 18.66 6.55 0.85
C SER A 101 18.27 5.28 0.09
N TYR A 102 19.00 4.97 -0.98
CA TYR A 102 18.90 3.69 -1.67
C TYR A 102 19.26 2.52 -0.75
N GLU A 103 20.25 2.72 0.10
CA GLU A 103 20.73 1.73 1.06
C GLU A 103 19.70 1.41 2.14
N ASP A 104 18.80 2.36 2.46
CA ASP A 104 17.70 2.13 3.39
C ASP A 104 16.52 1.41 2.72
N PHE A 105 16.35 1.58 1.41
CA PHE A 105 15.19 1.06 0.68
C PHE A 105 15.44 -0.30 0.03
N VAL A 106 16.55 -0.46 -0.68
CA VAL A 106 16.81 -1.66 -1.49
C VAL A 106 17.73 -2.63 -0.78
N ARG A 107 18.96 -2.22 -0.52
CA ARG A 107 19.96 -3.00 0.21
C ARG A 107 21.06 -2.10 0.76
N GLY A 108 21.49 -2.39 1.98
CA GLY A 108 22.55 -1.66 2.65
C GLY A 108 23.74 -2.55 2.99
N ILE A 109 24.89 -1.94 3.26
CA ILE A 109 26.06 -2.61 3.78
C ILE A 109 26.03 -2.49 5.31
N THR A 110 26.09 -3.62 5.99
CA THR A 110 26.13 -3.69 7.45
C THR A 110 27.43 -4.33 7.90
N VAL A 111 28.01 -3.78 8.95
CA VAL A 111 29.21 -4.33 9.58
C VAL A 111 28.81 -5.40 10.59
N LYS A 112 29.37 -6.59 10.47
CA LYS A 112 29.16 -7.68 11.42
C LYS A 112 30.51 -8.15 12.01
N PRO A 113 30.52 -8.60 13.29
CA PRO A 113 31.67 -9.26 13.83
C PRO A 113 31.99 -10.53 13.03
N ASP A 114 33.26 -10.68 12.64
CA ASP A 114 33.76 -11.93 12.08
C ASP A 114 34.18 -12.84 13.24
N LYS A 115 33.40 -13.90 13.44
CA LYS A 115 33.63 -14.84 14.56
C LYS A 115 34.84 -15.75 14.35
N GLU A 116 35.29 -15.91 13.11
CA GLU A 116 36.39 -16.81 12.77
C GLU A 116 37.75 -16.09 12.87
N ASN A 117 37.81 -14.82 12.47
CA ASN A 117 39.05 -14.07 12.36
C ASN A 117 39.22 -12.95 13.42
N ASN A 118 38.32 -12.88 14.40
CA ASN A 118 38.30 -11.85 15.45
C ASN A 118 38.36 -10.41 14.90
N GLY A 119 37.76 -10.20 13.72
CA GLY A 119 37.73 -8.95 12.97
C GLY A 119 36.30 -8.47 12.69
N ILE A 120 36.16 -7.66 11.66
CA ILE A 120 34.89 -7.19 11.14
C ILE A 120 34.73 -7.62 9.67
N THR A 121 33.50 -7.98 9.29
CA THR A 121 33.18 -8.25 7.90
C THR A 121 32.03 -7.34 7.45
N TYR A 122 32.05 -6.97 6.17
CA TYR A 122 30.98 -6.19 5.54
C TYR A 122 30.00 -7.12 4.84
N VAL A 123 28.74 -7.04 5.23
CA VAL A 123 27.67 -7.89 4.69
C VAL A 123 26.62 -7.02 4.02
N THR A 124 26.22 -7.38 2.80
CA THR A 124 25.09 -6.75 2.14
C THR A 124 23.79 -7.32 2.69
N GLU A 125 22.97 -6.48 3.28
CA GLU A 125 21.65 -6.85 3.80
C GLU A 125 20.52 -6.34 2.92
N PRO A 126 19.54 -7.18 2.56
CA PRO A 126 18.35 -6.73 1.89
C PRO A 126 17.56 -5.80 2.82
N LYS A 127 16.93 -4.79 2.22
CA LYS A 127 16.03 -3.88 2.92
C LYS A 127 14.60 -4.10 2.43
N ILE A 128 13.69 -3.25 2.85
CA ILE A 128 12.24 -3.40 2.70
C ILE A 128 11.80 -3.77 1.26
N PHE A 129 12.41 -3.18 0.24
CA PHE A 129 12.04 -3.44 -1.15
C PHE A 129 12.53 -4.81 -1.62
N GLU A 130 13.80 -5.14 -1.37
CA GLU A 130 14.35 -6.44 -1.77
C GLU A 130 13.69 -7.59 -1.03
N GLU A 131 13.40 -7.42 0.27
CA GLU A 131 12.66 -8.41 1.07
C GLU A 131 11.25 -8.63 0.51
N PHE A 132 10.54 -7.56 0.17
CA PHE A 132 9.22 -7.64 -0.43
C PHE A 132 9.23 -8.33 -1.79
N CYS A 133 10.22 -8.04 -2.64
CA CYS A 133 10.41 -8.73 -3.92
C CYS A 133 10.72 -10.23 -3.74
N LYS A 134 11.49 -10.59 -2.73
CA LYS A 134 11.77 -12.01 -2.41
C LYS A 134 10.52 -12.74 -1.96
N GLN A 135 9.68 -12.08 -1.17
CA GLN A 135 8.40 -12.65 -0.76
C GLN A 135 7.45 -12.85 -1.96
N ALA A 136 7.28 -11.82 -2.80
CA ALA A 136 6.45 -11.92 -4.00
C ALA A 136 6.84 -13.06 -4.94
N ARG A 137 8.15 -13.28 -5.14
CA ARG A 137 8.65 -14.42 -5.94
C ARG A 137 8.35 -15.80 -5.33
N LYS A 138 8.29 -15.90 -4.00
CA LYS A 138 7.89 -17.15 -3.33
C LYS A 138 6.41 -17.42 -3.52
N ASP A 139 5.59 -16.38 -3.41
CA ASP A 139 4.15 -16.48 -3.55
C ASP A 139 3.76 -16.83 -4.99
N GLU A 140 4.45 -16.28 -6.00
CA GLU A 140 4.28 -16.65 -7.42
C GLU A 140 4.57 -18.14 -7.66
N LYS A 141 5.66 -18.67 -7.11
CA LYS A 141 6.01 -20.10 -7.24
C LYS A 141 4.99 -21.03 -6.56
N ASN A 142 4.29 -20.53 -5.54
CA ASN A 142 3.25 -21.27 -4.81
C ASN A 142 1.85 -21.14 -5.44
N GLY A 143 1.74 -20.48 -6.62
CA GLY A 143 0.47 -20.33 -7.36
C GLY A 143 -0.54 -19.39 -6.66
N MET A 144 -0.05 -18.43 -5.86
CA MET A 144 -0.88 -17.46 -5.14
C MET A 144 -1.13 -16.15 -5.93
N TYR A 145 -0.95 -16.14 -7.24
CA TYR A 145 -1.25 -15.03 -8.16
C TYR A 145 -2.09 -15.49 -9.34
#